data_58575ba72651765f191d54bb1593c310
#
_entry.id   58575ba72651765f191d54bb1593c310
#
_cell.length_a   1.000
_cell.length_b   1.000
_cell.length_c   1.000
_cell.angle_alpha   90.00
_cell.angle_beta   90.00
_cell.angle_gamma   90.00
#
_symmetry.space_group_name_H-M   'P 1'
#
loop_
_entity.id
_entity.type
_entity.pdbx_description
1 polymer ?
#
loop_
_entity_poly.entity_id
_entity_poly.type
_entity_poly.pdbx_seq_one_letter_code
_entity_poly.pdbx_strand_id
1 'polypeptide(L)'
;QNMAFTLSLMAIYYALKNKIGLSLAFWACAVGCRPFQILYLPALLYLIYNAHKSVNPEDKIIDIIKKRYLALVPVAVIALSYMILNFARFGNITEFGHNYLPEFTRSELGQFNIGYMAENLKNMFSVPQTQGGIWQYTYANGMCIFLVSPIFISYLIYIARSIITV
;
A
#
# COMPACT_ATOMS: atom_id res chain seq x y z
N GLN A 1 6.42 3.07 10.67
CA GLN A 1 5.97 1.85 9.98
C GLN A 1 4.83 1.17 10.75
N ASN A 2 4.98 0.96 12.05
CA ASN A 2 4.00 0.25 12.88
C ASN A 2 2.63 0.94 12.90
N MET A 3 2.59 2.27 12.92
CA MET A 3 1.34 3.04 12.89
C MET A 3 0.57 2.83 11.59
N ALA A 4 1.23 2.91 10.43
CA ALA A 4 0.59 2.66 9.13
C ALA A 4 0.04 1.22 9.04
N PHE A 5 0.80 0.23 9.55
CA PHE A 5 0.36 -1.15 9.60
C PHE A 5 -0.89 -1.33 10.48
N THR A 6 -0.88 -0.77 11.69
CA THR A 6 -2.04 -0.82 12.60
C THR A 6 -3.28 -0.18 11.98
N LEU A 7 -3.13 0.99 11.36
CA LEU A 7 -4.24 1.68 10.68
C LEU A 7 -4.77 0.85 9.49
N SER A 8 -3.90 0.17 8.74
CA SER A 8 -4.32 -0.73 7.66
C SER A 8 -5.09 -1.94 8.19
N LEU A 9 -4.66 -2.54 9.31
CA LEU A 9 -5.40 -3.63 9.95
C LEU A 9 -6.78 -3.16 10.44
N MET A 10 -6.87 -1.95 11.01
CA MET A 10 -8.15 -1.37 11.41
C MET A 10 -9.06 -1.11 10.21
N ALA A 11 -8.50 -0.65 9.08
CA ALA A 11 -9.25 -0.49 7.83
C ALA A 11 -9.85 -1.82 7.36
N ILE A 12 -9.07 -2.90 7.34
CA ILE A 12 -9.53 -4.25 6.98
C ILE A 12 -10.59 -4.75 7.97
N TYR A 13 -10.36 -4.60 9.26
CA TYR A 13 -11.31 -5.03 10.30
C TYR A 13 -12.67 -4.37 10.12
N TYR A 14 -12.71 -3.04 9.91
CA TYR A 14 -13.96 -2.31 9.70
C TYR A 14 -14.59 -2.59 8.33
N ALA A 15 -13.81 -2.92 7.30
CA ALA A 15 -14.33 -3.42 6.03
C ALA A 15 -15.14 -4.71 6.23
N LEU A 16 -14.55 -5.69 6.92
CA LEU A 16 -15.21 -6.97 7.23
C LEU A 16 -16.45 -6.82 8.12
N LYS A 17 -16.50 -5.79 8.94
CA LYS A 17 -17.68 -5.42 9.75
C LYS A 17 -18.72 -4.58 9.00
N ASN A 18 -18.55 -4.39 7.68
CA ASN A 18 -19.42 -3.55 6.83
C ASN A 18 -19.54 -2.08 7.32
N LYS A 19 -18.54 -1.57 8.06
CA LYS A 19 -18.45 -0.19 8.51
C LYS A 19 -17.61 0.64 7.56
N ILE A 20 -18.13 0.89 6.37
CA ILE A 20 -17.41 1.46 5.21
C ILE A 20 -16.72 2.79 5.55
N GLY A 21 -17.42 3.72 6.21
CA GLY A 21 -16.85 5.04 6.55
C GLY A 21 -15.64 4.96 7.47
N LEU A 22 -15.67 4.09 8.50
CA LEU A 22 -14.54 3.86 9.40
C LEU A 22 -13.38 3.16 8.67
N SER A 23 -13.70 2.16 7.84
CA SER A 23 -12.71 1.46 7.04
C SER A 23 -11.92 2.42 6.16
N LEU A 24 -12.61 3.26 5.40
CA LEU A 24 -12.00 4.24 4.52
C LEU A 24 -11.27 5.36 5.28
N ALA A 25 -11.77 5.78 6.45
CA ALA A 25 -11.10 6.75 7.31
C ALA A 25 -9.75 6.22 7.81
N PHE A 26 -9.69 4.99 8.33
CA PHE A 26 -8.46 4.37 8.77
C PHE A 26 -7.47 4.16 7.62
N TRP A 27 -7.97 3.78 6.44
CA TRP A 27 -7.13 3.70 5.24
C TRP A 27 -6.56 5.07 4.85
N ALA A 28 -7.35 6.15 4.85
CA ALA A 28 -6.88 7.49 4.56
C ALA A 28 -5.79 7.95 5.55
N CYS A 29 -5.95 7.64 6.84
CA CYS A 29 -4.92 7.89 7.84
C CYS A 29 -3.64 7.07 7.57
N ALA A 30 -3.77 5.82 7.15
CA ALA A 30 -2.62 4.99 6.77
C ALA A 30 -1.86 5.55 5.57
N VAL A 31 -2.58 6.05 4.54
CA VAL A 31 -1.98 6.75 3.39
C VAL A 31 -1.24 8.00 3.83
N GLY A 32 -1.78 8.78 4.77
CA GLY A 32 -1.10 9.94 5.33
C GLY A 32 0.18 9.60 6.09
N CYS A 33 0.26 8.42 6.72
CA CYS A 33 1.48 7.92 7.34
C CYS A 33 2.49 7.41 6.30
N ARG A 34 2.00 6.78 5.23
CA ARG A 34 2.81 6.22 4.13
C ARG A 34 2.01 6.28 2.83
N PRO A 35 2.38 7.12 1.86
CA PRO A 35 1.65 7.28 0.60
C PRO A 35 1.44 5.98 -0.17
N PHE A 36 2.37 5.02 -0.10
CA PHE A 36 2.24 3.71 -0.74
C PHE A 36 1.06 2.86 -0.24
N GLN A 37 0.46 3.19 0.91
CA GLN A 37 -0.76 2.53 1.39
C GLN A 37 -1.96 2.76 0.44
N ILE A 38 -1.87 3.71 -0.48
CA ILE A 38 -2.88 3.91 -1.53
C ILE A 38 -3.04 2.66 -2.42
N LEU A 39 -1.98 1.87 -2.60
CA LEU A 39 -1.98 0.65 -3.41
C LEU A 39 -2.85 -0.47 -2.82
N TYR A 40 -3.19 -0.41 -1.53
CA TYR A 40 -4.12 -1.36 -0.91
C TYR A 40 -5.59 -1.06 -1.18
N LEU A 41 -5.91 0.11 -1.77
CA LEU A 41 -7.30 0.51 -2.01
C LEU A 41 -8.10 -0.51 -2.82
N PRO A 42 -7.61 -1.10 -3.93
CA PRO A 42 -8.37 -2.09 -4.68
C PRO A 42 -8.75 -3.32 -3.84
N ALA A 43 -7.81 -3.82 -3.03
CA ALA A 43 -8.07 -4.95 -2.14
C ALA A 43 -9.09 -4.58 -1.04
N LEU A 44 -8.97 -3.39 -0.48
CA LEU A 44 -9.91 -2.90 0.53
C LEU A 44 -11.33 -2.73 -0.03
N LEU A 45 -11.47 -2.17 -1.24
CA LEU A 45 -12.75 -2.03 -1.92
C LEU A 45 -13.39 -3.38 -2.24
N TYR A 46 -12.59 -4.37 -2.62
CA TYR A 46 -13.06 -5.73 -2.82
C TYR A 46 -13.60 -6.35 -1.52
N LEU A 47 -12.91 -6.17 -0.39
CA LEU A 47 -13.39 -6.63 0.92
C LEU A 47 -14.67 -5.93 1.33
N ILE A 48 -14.76 -4.61 1.16
CA ILE A 48 -15.97 -3.82 1.43
C ILE A 48 -17.14 -4.32 0.58
N TYR A 49 -16.90 -4.54 -0.71
CA TYR A 49 -17.93 -5.05 -1.62
C TYR A 49 -18.45 -6.41 -1.17
N ASN A 50 -17.57 -7.36 -0.89
CA ASN A 50 -17.96 -8.70 -0.44
C ASN A 50 -18.70 -8.67 0.90
N ALA A 51 -18.22 -7.89 1.87
CA ALA A 51 -18.88 -7.72 3.15
C ALA A 51 -20.26 -7.06 3.02
N HIS A 52 -20.43 -6.14 2.08
CA HIS A 52 -21.73 -5.53 1.81
C HIS A 52 -22.68 -6.54 1.13
N LYS A 53 -22.18 -7.30 0.14
CA LYS A 53 -22.96 -8.30 -0.59
C LYS A 53 -23.43 -9.46 0.29
N SER A 54 -22.68 -9.81 1.32
CA SER A 54 -23.12 -10.84 2.29
C SER A 54 -24.33 -10.43 3.11
N VAL A 55 -24.58 -9.13 3.27
CA VAL A 55 -25.71 -8.57 4.01
C VAL A 55 -26.85 -8.16 3.05
N ASN A 56 -26.51 -7.64 1.88
CA ASN A 56 -27.45 -7.13 0.88
C ASN A 56 -27.13 -7.72 -0.52
N PRO A 57 -27.52 -8.96 -0.78
CA PRO A 57 -27.15 -9.67 -2.02
C PRO A 57 -27.63 -9.00 -3.31
N GLU A 58 -28.78 -8.32 -3.25
CA GLU A 58 -29.43 -7.71 -4.42
C GLU A 58 -28.80 -6.38 -4.85
N ASP A 59 -28.06 -5.69 -3.96
CA ASP A 59 -27.50 -4.38 -4.23
C ASP A 59 -26.43 -4.46 -5.35
N LYS A 60 -26.56 -3.63 -6.38
CA LYS A 60 -25.52 -3.41 -7.40
C LYS A 60 -24.46 -2.44 -6.86
N ILE A 61 -23.28 -2.41 -7.47
CA ILE A 61 -22.19 -1.49 -7.07
C ILE A 61 -22.68 -0.03 -7.01
N ILE A 62 -23.53 0.38 -7.98
CA ILE A 62 -24.04 1.75 -8.04
C ILE A 62 -24.97 2.07 -6.86
N ASP A 63 -25.71 1.06 -6.36
CA ASP A 63 -26.61 1.22 -5.22
C ASP A 63 -25.78 1.36 -3.93
N ILE A 64 -24.68 0.61 -3.80
CA ILE A 64 -23.74 0.74 -2.68
C ILE A 64 -23.16 2.16 -2.64
N ILE A 65 -22.71 2.69 -3.78
CA ILE A 65 -22.16 4.04 -3.87
C ILE A 65 -23.21 5.07 -3.47
N LYS A 66 -24.42 4.99 -4.03
CA LYS A 66 -25.52 5.92 -3.73
C LYS A 66 -25.95 5.86 -2.26
N LYS A 67 -26.02 4.68 -1.65
CA LYS A 67 -26.41 4.51 -0.24
C LYS A 67 -25.31 4.93 0.74
N ARG A 68 -24.04 4.88 0.32
CA ARG A 68 -22.89 5.03 1.22
C ARG A 68 -21.95 6.19 0.85
N TYR A 69 -22.37 7.13 -0.01
CA TYR A 69 -21.51 8.26 -0.43
C TYR A 69 -21.01 9.10 0.75
N LEU A 70 -21.78 9.22 1.83
CA LEU A 70 -21.35 9.90 3.06
C LEU A 70 -20.14 9.24 3.72
N ALA A 71 -19.86 7.97 3.42
CA ALA A 71 -18.65 7.30 3.88
C ALA A 71 -17.36 7.90 3.31
N LEU A 72 -17.45 8.69 2.23
CA LEU A 72 -16.31 9.41 1.65
C LEU A 72 -16.00 10.72 2.40
N VAL A 73 -16.92 11.24 3.21
CA VAL A 73 -16.70 12.49 3.96
C VAL A 73 -15.49 12.41 4.89
N PRO A 74 -15.32 11.37 5.72
CA PRO A 74 -14.11 11.23 6.54
C PRO A 74 -12.82 11.19 5.72
N VAL A 75 -12.85 10.53 4.56
CA VAL A 75 -11.69 10.47 3.66
C VAL A 75 -11.34 11.86 3.15
N ALA A 76 -12.33 12.61 2.69
CA ALA A 76 -12.13 13.98 2.18
C ALA A 76 -11.56 14.89 3.29
N VAL A 77 -12.10 14.82 4.49
CA VAL A 77 -11.62 15.62 5.64
C VAL A 77 -10.16 15.28 5.97
N ILE A 78 -9.82 14.00 6.04
CA ILE A 78 -8.45 13.55 6.33
C ILE A 78 -7.50 13.98 5.20
N ALA A 79 -7.88 13.77 3.92
CA ALA A 79 -7.06 14.16 2.78
C ALA A 79 -6.81 15.67 2.75
N LEU A 80 -7.84 16.48 2.95
CA LEU A 80 -7.71 17.95 3.03
C LEU A 80 -6.81 18.38 4.18
N SER A 81 -6.91 17.73 5.34
CA SER A 81 -6.03 18.01 6.49
C SER A 81 -4.57 17.76 6.14
N TYR A 82 -4.25 16.65 5.47
CA TYR A 82 -2.88 16.38 5.01
C TYR A 82 -2.41 17.37 3.94
N MET A 83 -3.28 17.74 2.99
CA MET A 83 -2.95 18.73 1.96
C MET A 83 -2.63 20.10 2.59
N ILE A 84 -3.41 20.53 3.58
CA ILE A 84 -3.18 21.79 4.33
C ILE A 84 -1.85 21.71 5.09
N LEU A 85 -1.59 20.60 5.80
CA LEU A 85 -0.33 20.41 6.53
C LEU A 85 0.88 20.39 5.58
N ASN A 86 0.78 19.73 4.44
CA ASN A 86 1.84 19.68 3.44
C ASN A 86 2.10 21.09 2.86
N PHE A 87 1.04 21.82 2.53
CA PHE A 87 1.16 23.19 2.05
C PHE A 87 1.82 24.10 3.09
N ALA A 88 1.40 24.01 4.35
CA ALA A 88 1.98 24.82 5.43
C ALA A 88 3.47 24.52 5.69
N ARG A 89 3.90 23.25 5.48
CA ARG A 89 5.28 22.83 5.74
C ARG A 89 6.21 23.00 4.54
N PHE A 90 5.71 22.75 3.33
CA PHE A 90 6.52 22.62 2.12
C PHE A 90 6.11 23.57 0.99
N GLY A 91 5.05 24.38 1.17
CA GLY A 91 4.51 25.22 0.10
C GLY A 91 3.87 24.45 -1.06
N ASN A 92 3.69 23.13 -0.92
CA ASN A 92 3.13 22.26 -1.95
C ASN A 92 2.20 21.22 -1.31
N ILE A 93 0.97 21.09 -1.83
CA ILE A 93 -0.06 20.19 -1.30
C ILE A 93 0.25 18.71 -1.47
N THR A 94 1.10 18.35 -2.44
CA THR A 94 1.47 16.98 -2.76
C THR A 94 2.85 16.57 -2.26
N GLU A 95 3.58 17.49 -1.59
CA GLU A 95 4.90 17.20 -1.07
C GLU A 95 4.81 16.53 0.31
N PHE A 96 5.44 15.37 0.43
CA PHE A 96 5.47 14.58 1.67
C PHE A 96 6.83 14.67 2.39
N GLY A 97 7.71 15.57 1.97
CA GLY A 97 9.02 15.76 2.56
C GLY A 97 10.12 14.82 2.06
N HIS A 98 9.80 13.88 1.16
CA HIS A 98 10.77 12.95 0.61
C HIS A 98 11.85 13.65 -0.23
N ASN A 99 11.46 14.70 -0.98
CA ASN A 99 12.41 15.47 -1.81
C ASN A 99 13.48 16.20 -1.00
N TYR A 100 13.30 16.34 0.30
CA TYR A 100 14.27 16.98 1.20
C TYR A 100 15.24 15.97 1.86
N LEU A 101 15.05 14.67 1.62
CA LEU A 101 15.95 13.64 2.15
C LEU A 101 17.16 13.45 1.22
N PRO A 102 18.40 13.44 1.75
CA PRO A 102 19.63 13.36 0.94
C PRO A 102 19.69 12.14 0.01
N GLU A 103 19.12 11.02 0.44
CA GLU A 103 19.07 9.79 -0.35
C GLU A 103 18.20 9.91 -1.62
N PHE A 104 17.20 10.80 -1.61
CA PHE A 104 16.32 11.01 -2.76
C PHE A 104 16.72 12.19 -3.65
N THR A 105 17.54 13.11 -3.18
CA THR A 105 18.06 14.21 -4.00
C THR A 105 19.06 13.74 -5.07
N ARG A 106 19.58 12.50 -4.95
CA ARG A 106 20.53 11.89 -5.87
C ARG A 106 19.87 11.10 -7.01
N SER A 107 18.55 11.01 -7.03
CA SER A 107 17.84 10.26 -8.08
C SER A 107 17.82 11.08 -9.38
N GLU A 108 18.54 10.63 -10.42
CA GLU A 108 18.66 11.33 -11.71
C GLU A 108 17.31 11.55 -12.41
N LEU A 109 16.38 10.61 -12.26
CA LEU A 109 15.06 10.63 -12.88
C LEU A 109 13.93 11.05 -11.92
N GLY A 110 14.27 11.51 -10.69
CA GLY A 110 13.29 11.76 -9.62
C GLY A 110 12.85 10.48 -8.91
N GLN A 111 12.02 10.63 -7.84
CA GLN A 111 11.68 9.51 -6.95
C GLN A 111 10.76 8.45 -7.57
N PHE A 112 9.83 8.88 -8.41
CA PHE A 112 8.78 8.03 -8.98
C PHE A 112 8.91 8.01 -10.50
N ASN A 113 9.90 7.27 -11.01
CA ASN A 113 10.09 7.13 -12.44
C ASN A 113 10.04 5.65 -12.84
N ILE A 114 9.29 5.38 -13.92
CA ILE A 114 9.14 4.03 -14.46
C ILE A 114 10.46 3.45 -14.99
N GLY A 115 11.44 4.32 -15.31
CA GLY A 115 12.77 3.92 -15.74
C GLY A 115 13.53 3.07 -14.72
N TYR A 116 13.21 3.20 -13.43
CA TYR A 116 13.81 2.36 -12.38
C TYR A 116 13.17 0.99 -12.23
N MET A 117 12.01 0.76 -12.88
CA MET A 117 11.21 -0.44 -12.62
C MET A 117 11.94 -1.73 -12.97
N ALA A 118 12.63 -1.77 -14.13
CA ALA A 118 13.34 -2.96 -14.58
C ALA A 118 14.52 -3.31 -13.65
N GLU A 119 15.29 -2.30 -13.26
CA GLU A 119 16.40 -2.47 -12.33
C GLU A 119 15.93 -2.86 -10.93
N ASN A 120 14.92 -2.19 -10.41
CA ASN A 120 14.34 -2.51 -9.09
C ASN A 120 13.76 -3.92 -9.07
N LEU A 121 13.10 -4.35 -10.14
CA LEU A 121 12.58 -5.72 -10.27
C LEU A 121 13.72 -6.74 -10.27
N LYS A 122 14.80 -6.49 -11.01
CA LYS A 122 16.01 -7.33 -10.99
C LYS A 122 16.60 -7.41 -9.58
N ASN A 123 16.76 -6.28 -8.90
CA ASN A 123 17.33 -6.20 -7.55
C ASN A 123 16.46 -6.93 -6.52
N MET A 124 15.12 -6.90 -6.69
CA MET A 124 14.16 -7.58 -5.84
C MET A 124 14.31 -9.11 -5.84
N PHE A 125 14.88 -9.68 -6.92
CA PHE A 125 15.14 -11.13 -7.04
C PHE A 125 16.63 -11.50 -6.92
N SER A 126 17.53 -10.51 -6.78
CA SER A 126 18.96 -10.76 -6.71
C SER A 126 19.38 -11.32 -5.35
N VAL A 127 20.26 -12.32 -5.38
CA VAL A 127 20.84 -12.92 -4.18
C VAL A 127 22.16 -12.22 -3.86
N PRO A 128 22.45 -11.92 -2.57
CA PRO A 128 23.73 -11.38 -2.16
C PRO A 128 24.88 -12.27 -2.61
N GLN A 129 25.98 -11.68 -3.08
CA GLN A 129 27.18 -12.40 -3.48
C GLN A 129 28.28 -12.23 -2.44
N THR A 130 29.20 -13.20 -2.34
CA THR A 130 30.35 -13.12 -1.46
C THR A 130 31.60 -12.79 -2.29
N GLN A 131 32.23 -11.66 -2.01
CA GLN A 131 33.54 -11.30 -2.58
C GLN A 131 34.54 -11.11 -1.44
N GLY A 132 35.63 -11.87 -1.47
CA GLY A 132 36.69 -11.78 -0.46
C GLY A 132 36.21 -12.06 0.98
N GLY A 133 35.18 -12.91 1.17
CA GLY A 133 34.60 -13.21 2.49
C GLY A 133 33.63 -12.16 3.02
N ILE A 134 33.35 -11.11 2.25
CA ILE A 134 32.40 -10.05 2.62
C ILE A 134 31.13 -10.20 1.78
N TRP A 135 29.95 -10.12 2.42
CA TRP A 135 28.68 -10.13 1.74
C TRP A 135 28.46 -8.81 1.01
N GLN A 136 28.25 -8.87 -0.29
CA GLN A 136 27.87 -7.75 -1.12
C GLN A 136 26.38 -7.83 -1.48
N TYR A 137 25.62 -6.83 -1.06
CA TYR A 137 24.20 -6.68 -1.37
C TYR A 137 24.03 -5.87 -2.64
N THR A 138 23.01 -6.19 -3.42
CA THR A 138 22.77 -5.57 -4.72
C THR A 138 22.51 -4.07 -4.62
N TYR A 139 21.74 -3.64 -3.62
CA TYR A 139 21.43 -2.23 -3.37
C TYR A 139 21.01 -2.01 -1.91
N ALA A 140 21.58 -1.00 -1.24
CA ALA A 140 21.19 -0.53 0.09
C ALA A 140 20.86 -1.65 1.10
N ASN A 141 21.66 -2.71 1.14
CA ASN A 141 21.47 -3.91 1.96
C ASN A 141 20.19 -4.72 1.60
N GLY A 142 19.61 -4.48 0.41
CA GLY A 142 18.51 -5.27 -0.13
C GLY A 142 18.97 -6.65 -0.61
N MET A 143 18.08 -7.62 -0.54
CA MET A 143 18.29 -8.96 -1.07
C MET A 143 16.95 -9.53 -1.58
N CYS A 144 17.04 -10.72 -2.19
CA CYS A 144 15.90 -11.44 -2.73
C CYS A 144 14.73 -11.48 -1.75
N ILE A 145 13.54 -11.04 -2.20
CA ILE A 145 12.33 -10.93 -1.40
C ILE A 145 11.94 -12.25 -0.73
N PHE A 146 12.22 -13.39 -1.38
CA PHE A 146 11.91 -14.71 -0.84
C PHE A 146 12.85 -15.11 0.33
N LEU A 147 14.06 -14.55 0.38
CA LEU A 147 14.97 -14.74 1.49
C LEU A 147 14.62 -13.84 2.67
N VAL A 148 14.20 -12.58 2.40
CA VAL A 148 13.79 -11.63 3.44
C VAL A 148 12.46 -12.03 4.06
N SER A 149 11.55 -12.55 3.25
CA SER A 149 10.19 -12.90 3.67
C SER A 149 9.77 -14.26 3.09
N PRO A 150 10.18 -15.38 3.73
CA PRO A 150 9.89 -16.74 3.24
C PRO A 150 8.40 -17.06 3.09
N ILE A 151 7.51 -16.29 3.71
CA ILE A 151 6.06 -16.44 3.58
C ILE A 151 5.60 -16.34 2.11
N PHE A 152 6.30 -15.59 1.25
CA PHE A 152 5.99 -15.52 -0.17
C PHE A 152 6.21 -16.85 -0.89
N ILE A 153 7.16 -17.67 -0.44
CA ILE A 153 7.36 -19.04 -0.97
C ILE A 153 6.14 -19.91 -0.65
N SER A 154 5.64 -19.84 0.57
CA SER A 154 4.43 -20.58 0.97
C SER A 154 3.22 -20.19 0.13
N TYR A 155 3.08 -18.90 -0.18
CA TYR A 155 2.01 -18.39 -1.04
C TYR A 155 2.14 -18.91 -2.49
N LEU A 156 3.36 -18.94 -3.06
CA LEU A 156 3.60 -19.52 -4.37
C LEU A 156 3.29 -21.01 -4.42
N ILE A 157 3.65 -21.77 -3.38
CA ILE A 157 3.31 -23.19 -3.25
C ILE A 157 1.80 -23.38 -3.18
N TYR A 158 1.10 -22.53 -2.43
CA TYR A 158 -0.37 -22.57 -2.34
C TYR A 158 -1.02 -22.33 -3.71
N ILE A 159 -0.59 -21.30 -4.44
CA ILE A 159 -1.10 -21.01 -5.80
C ILE A 159 -0.83 -22.19 -6.73
N ALA A 160 0.40 -22.71 -6.75
CA ALA A 160 0.76 -23.84 -7.60
C ALA A 160 -0.11 -25.08 -7.33
N ARG A 161 -0.34 -25.41 -6.06
CA ARG A 161 -1.24 -26.50 -5.66
C ARG A 161 -2.68 -26.24 -6.09
N SER A 162 -3.18 -25.02 -5.93
CA SER A 162 -4.55 -24.65 -6.35
C SER A 162 -4.77 -24.80 -7.85
N ILE A 163 -3.74 -24.56 -8.67
CA ILE A 163 -3.82 -24.73 -10.14
C ILE A 163 -3.78 -26.22 -10.54
N ILE A 164 -3.01 -27.04 -9.79
CA ILE A 164 -2.86 -28.49 -10.11
C ILE A 164 -4.09 -29.29 -9.66
N THR A 165 -4.84 -28.80 -8.66
CA THR A 165 -6.00 -29.52 -8.08
C THR A 165 -7.32 -29.14 -8.73
N VAL A 166 -7.34 -28.27 -9.71
CA VAL A 166 -8.49 -27.95 -10.60
C VAL A 166 -8.39 -28.79 -11.85
#